data_1fdbedf04052d603a8203c853ee0954b
#
_entry.id   1fdbedf04052d603a8203c853ee0954b
#
_cell.length_a   1.000
_cell.length_b   1.000
_cell.length_c   1.000
_cell.angle_alpha   90.00
_cell.angle_beta   90.00
_cell.angle_gamma   90.00
#
_symmetry.space_group_name_H-M   'P 1'
#
loop_
_entity.id
_entity.type
_entity.pdbx_description
1 polymer ?
#
loop_
_entity_poly.entity_id
_entity_poly.type
_entity_poly.pdbx_seq_one_letter_code
_entity_poly.pdbx_strand_id
1 'polypeptide(L)'
;VNREQTGQCKLNGQADGWELILTRVLEHPCEDVWEALTRAEEVAKWGPFTPSSDLMVLGSVQLMHMNNPQEDIKEGYVHEVVPPHLLVFQWGADMLRWELQAVSGITILTLRHRFTDRRMAPSYAAGWHLCLQGLSGTLDGIAMPSMVGSQAVNYGYKELYKQYEAEFDKT
;
A
#
# COMPACT_ATOMS: atom_id res chain seq x y z
N VAL A 1 5.80 -16.54 14.12
CA VAL A 1 5.72 -15.40 13.18
C VAL A 1 6.89 -15.54 12.21
N ASN A 2 6.57 -15.96 11.00
CA ASN A 2 7.57 -16.13 9.96
C ASN A 2 8.23 -14.76 9.68
N ARG A 3 9.53 -14.68 9.90
CA ARG A 3 10.33 -13.50 9.51
C ARG A 3 10.23 -13.20 8.01
N GLU A 4 9.80 -14.17 7.22
CA GLU A 4 9.57 -14.02 5.77
C GLU A 4 8.30 -13.23 5.45
N GLN A 5 7.32 -13.16 6.36
CA GLN A 5 6.11 -12.36 6.18
C GLN A 5 6.29 -10.89 6.59
N THR A 6 7.31 -10.58 7.35
CA THR A 6 7.77 -9.21 7.55
C THR A 6 8.61 -8.80 6.35
N GLY A 7 8.03 -8.89 5.17
CA GLY A 7 8.68 -8.56 3.93
C GLY A 7 9.58 -7.34 4.04
N GLN A 8 10.57 -7.28 3.22
CA GLN A 8 11.58 -6.23 3.28
C GLN A 8 10.93 -4.86 3.14
N CYS A 9 11.28 -3.96 4.03
CA CYS A 9 10.95 -2.56 3.95
C CYS A 9 12.24 -1.75 3.94
N LYS A 10 12.43 -0.93 2.90
CA LYS A 10 13.63 -0.09 2.74
C LYS A 10 13.22 1.36 2.57
N LEU A 11 14.05 2.25 3.08
CA LEU A 11 13.91 3.69 2.89
C LEU A 11 15.14 4.20 2.15
N ASN A 12 14.93 4.76 0.94
CA ASN A 12 16.00 5.30 0.10
C ASN A 12 15.82 6.81 -0.11
N GLY A 13 16.93 7.55 -0.01
CA GLY A 13 16.94 8.96 -0.40
C GLY A 13 16.87 9.11 -1.93
N GLN A 14 16.11 10.10 -2.37
CA GLN A 14 15.97 10.50 -3.77
C GLN A 14 16.44 11.96 -3.94
N ALA A 15 16.63 12.42 -5.18
CA ALA A 15 17.12 13.78 -5.45
C ALA A 15 16.21 14.87 -4.84
N ASP A 16 14.90 14.62 -4.77
CA ASP A 16 13.88 15.57 -4.34
C ASP A 16 12.94 14.99 -3.28
N GLY A 17 13.38 13.99 -2.51
CA GLY A 17 12.57 13.38 -1.46
C GLY A 17 13.06 12.00 -1.07
N TRP A 18 12.11 11.12 -0.76
CA TRP A 18 12.35 9.79 -0.24
C TRP A 18 11.47 8.75 -0.93
N GLU A 19 11.95 7.52 -0.97
CA GLU A 19 11.18 6.39 -1.48
C GLU A 19 11.17 5.27 -0.44
N LEU A 20 9.97 4.87 -0.05
CA LEU A 20 9.74 3.70 0.79
C LEU A 20 9.43 2.51 -0.13
N ILE A 21 10.13 1.40 0.06
CA ILE A 21 9.96 0.20 -0.75
C ILE A 21 9.58 -0.97 0.15
N LEU A 22 8.39 -1.52 -0.07
CA LEU A 22 7.90 -2.69 0.64
C LEU A 22 7.69 -3.84 -0.35
N THR A 23 8.18 -5.02 0.00
CA THR A 23 8.07 -6.22 -0.83
C THR A 23 7.35 -7.32 -0.05
N ARG A 24 6.41 -8.00 -0.70
CA ARG A 24 5.65 -9.12 -0.14
C ARG A 24 5.56 -10.26 -1.14
N VAL A 25 5.60 -11.49 -0.64
CA VAL A 25 5.31 -12.69 -1.41
C VAL A 25 3.86 -13.09 -1.12
N LEU A 26 3.04 -13.15 -2.17
CA LEU A 26 1.63 -13.50 -2.08
C LEU A 26 1.40 -14.82 -2.84
N GLU A 27 0.84 -15.82 -2.17
CA GLU A 27 0.57 -17.14 -2.74
C GLU A 27 -0.70 -17.13 -3.61
N HIS A 28 -0.78 -16.16 -4.51
CA HIS A 28 -1.90 -15.94 -5.43
C HIS A 28 -1.36 -15.49 -6.78
N PRO A 29 -2.04 -15.81 -7.89
CA PRO A 29 -1.58 -15.37 -9.21
C PRO A 29 -1.72 -13.84 -9.36
N CYS A 30 -0.91 -13.27 -10.26
CA CYS A 30 -0.89 -11.81 -10.47
C CYS A 30 -2.25 -11.25 -10.85
N GLU A 31 -3.06 -11.98 -11.56
CA GLU A 31 -4.41 -11.56 -11.97
C GLU A 31 -5.31 -11.29 -10.76
N ASP A 32 -5.25 -12.16 -9.75
CA ASP A 32 -6.04 -12.00 -8.52
C ASP A 32 -5.53 -10.83 -7.68
N VAL A 33 -4.22 -10.70 -7.56
CA VAL A 33 -3.59 -9.58 -6.85
C VAL A 33 -3.92 -8.26 -7.56
N TRP A 34 -3.86 -8.24 -8.89
CA TRP A 34 -4.21 -7.08 -9.70
C TRP A 34 -5.64 -6.60 -9.45
N GLU A 35 -6.59 -7.52 -9.44
CA GLU A 35 -8.00 -7.21 -9.12
C GLU A 35 -8.12 -6.55 -7.74
N ALA A 36 -7.44 -7.10 -6.74
CA ALA A 36 -7.46 -6.57 -5.38
C ALA A 36 -6.82 -5.18 -5.26
N LEU A 37 -5.86 -4.85 -6.12
CA LEU A 37 -5.17 -3.55 -6.13
C LEU A 37 -5.90 -2.47 -6.93
N THR A 38 -6.75 -2.85 -7.87
CA THR A 38 -7.30 -1.91 -8.86
C THR A 38 -8.79 -1.68 -8.74
N ARG A 39 -9.57 -2.67 -8.35
CA ARG A 39 -11.02 -2.50 -8.21
C ARG A 39 -11.34 -1.71 -6.95
N ALA A 40 -12.13 -0.65 -7.10
CA ALA A 40 -12.47 0.25 -5.99
C ALA A 40 -13.08 -0.50 -4.79
N GLU A 41 -14.00 -1.42 -5.05
CA GLU A 41 -14.65 -2.22 -4.01
C GLU A 41 -13.68 -3.17 -3.28
N GLU A 42 -12.63 -3.63 -3.97
CA GLU A 42 -11.60 -4.48 -3.37
C GLU A 42 -10.62 -3.65 -2.54
N VAL A 43 -10.15 -2.51 -3.07
CA VAL A 43 -9.26 -1.61 -2.33
C VAL A 43 -9.91 -1.12 -1.03
N ALA A 44 -11.21 -0.90 -1.04
CA ALA A 44 -11.96 -0.49 0.15
C ALA A 44 -11.86 -1.50 1.31
N LYS A 45 -11.57 -2.76 1.03
CA LYS A 45 -11.45 -3.81 2.06
C LYS A 45 -10.14 -3.75 2.85
N TRP A 46 -9.05 -3.32 2.21
CA TRP A 46 -7.72 -3.38 2.82
C TRP A 46 -6.92 -2.07 2.74
N GLY A 47 -7.22 -1.20 1.79
CA GLY A 47 -6.42 -0.01 1.50
C GLY A 47 -6.66 1.13 2.47
N PRO A 48 -5.76 2.13 2.47
CA PRO A 48 -5.91 3.33 3.31
C PRO A 48 -6.94 4.31 2.75
N PHE A 49 -7.43 4.09 1.54
CA PHE A 49 -8.41 4.92 0.86
C PHE A 49 -9.37 4.06 0.03
N THR A 50 -10.51 4.63 -0.32
CA THR A 50 -11.41 4.08 -1.32
C THR A 50 -11.37 4.95 -2.57
N PRO A 51 -10.98 4.40 -3.73
CA PRO A 51 -11.02 5.17 -4.99
C PRO A 51 -12.47 5.43 -5.43
N SER A 52 -12.70 6.59 -6.05
CA SER A 52 -14.01 6.95 -6.62
C SER A 52 -14.38 6.12 -7.85
N SER A 53 -13.38 5.47 -8.48
CA SER A 53 -13.53 4.54 -9.59
C SER A 53 -12.36 3.56 -9.58
N ASP A 54 -12.47 2.49 -10.38
CA ASP A 54 -11.38 1.51 -10.48
C ASP A 54 -10.09 2.17 -10.99
N LEU A 55 -8.95 1.75 -10.44
CA LEU A 55 -7.64 2.31 -10.76
C LEU A 55 -7.04 1.77 -12.07
N MET A 56 -7.88 1.22 -12.94
CA MET A 56 -7.48 0.68 -14.24
C MET A 56 -7.63 1.70 -15.38
N VAL A 57 -8.14 2.89 -15.10
CA VAL A 57 -8.39 3.92 -16.10
C VAL A 57 -7.45 5.10 -15.86
N LEU A 58 -6.71 5.49 -16.89
CA LEU A 58 -5.84 6.67 -16.84
C LEU A 58 -6.65 7.94 -16.55
N GLY A 59 -6.08 8.84 -15.78
CA GLY A 59 -6.68 10.13 -15.49
C GLY A 59 -7.02 10.35 -14.01
N SER A 60 -7.81 11.38 -13.78
CA SER A 60 -8.15 11.83 -12.42
C SER A 60 -9.04 10.84 -11.68
N VAL A 61 -8.76 10.66 -10.41
CA VAL A 61 -9.54 9.85 -9.48
C VAL A 61 -9.53 10.51 -8.11
N GLN A 62 -10.61 10.39 -7.36
CA GLN A 62 -10.63 10.83 -5.96
C GLN A 62 -10.32 9.66 -5.05
N LEU A 63 -9.50 9.89 -4.03
CA LEU A 63 -9.10 8.90 -3.04
C LEU A 63 -9.66 9.33 -1.69
N MET A 64 -10.72 8.65 -1.27
CA MET A 64 -11.46 8.99 -0.04
C MET A 64 -10.86 8.23 1.14
N HIS A 65 -10.47 8.96 2.19
CA HIS A 65 -9.95 8.34 3.39
C HIS A 65 -11.02 7.53 4.12
N MET A 66 -10.64 6.37 4.65
CA MET A 66 -11.58 5.42 5.22
C MET A 66 -12.28 5.92 6.48
N ASN A 67 -11.67 6.83 7.25
CA ASN A 67 -12.23 7.31 8.51
C ASN A 67 -13.20 8.47 8.35
N ASN A 68 -13.03 9.24 7.30
CA ASN A 68 -13.87 10.41 7.05
C ASN A 68 -13.98 10.68 5.55
N PRO A 69 -14.78 9.86 4.84
CA PRO A 69 -14.88 9.93 3.38
C PRO A 69 -15.29 11.28 2.82
N GLN A 70 -15.96 12.12 3.64
CA GLN A 70 -16.47 13.43 3.19
C GLN A 70 -15.49 14.57 3.45
N GLU A 71 -14.63 14.43 4.45
CA GLU A 71 -13.75 15.51 4.88
C GLU A 71 -12.28 15.32 4.44
N ASP A 72 -11.88 14.11 4.13
CA ASP A 72 -10.49 13.81 3.76
C ASP A 72 -10.40 13.10 2.42
N ILE A 73 -10.73 13.87 1.37
CA ILE A 73 -10.59 13.42 -0.01
C ILE A 73 -9.27 13.97 -0.56
N LYS A 74 -8.41 13.08 -1.03
CA LYS A 74 -7.21 13.48 -1.77
C LYS A 74 -7.40 13.29 -3.25
N GLU A 75 -6.93 14.26 -4.01
CA GLU A 75 -6.87 14.13 -5.47
C GLU A 75 -5.82 13.09 -5.85
N GLY A 76 -6.19 12.23 -6.78
CA GLY A 76 -5.31 11.24 -7.36
C GLY A 76 -5.30 11.36 -8.88
N TYR A 77 -4.31 10.74 -9.49
CA TYR A 77 -4.18 10.67 -10.94
C TYR A 77 -3.50 9.37 -11.34
N VAL A 78 -4.16 8.58 -12.16
CA VAL A 78 -3.61 7.32 -12.66
C VAL A 78 -2.76 7.61 -13.89
N HIS A 79 -1.44 7.42 -13.78
CA HIS A 79 -0.46 7.75 -14.79
C HIS A 79 -0.14 6.58 -15.72
N GLU A 80 -0.07 5.37 -15.18
CA GLU A 80 0.37 4.20 -15.94
C GLU A 80 -0.35 2.94 -15.48
N VAL A 81 -0.85 2.17 -16.42
CA VAL A 81 -1.56 0.90 -16.16
C VAL A 81 -1.09 -0.13 -17.17
N VAL A 82 -0.40 -1.18 -16.68
CA VAL A 82 0.04 -2.33 -17.49
C VAL A 82 -0.43 -3.61 -16.78
N PRO A 83 -1.68 -4.06 -17.05
CA PRO A 83 -2.21 -5.24 -16.36
C PRO A 83 -1.43 -6.52 -16.73
N PRO A 84 -1.22 -7.43 -15.80
CA PRO A 84 -1.42 -7.34 -14.36
C PRO A 84 -0.13 -7.00 -13.61
N HIS A 85 0.78 -6.19 -14.17
CA HIS A 85 2.16 -6.04 -13.71
C HIS A 85 2.53 -4.68 -13.14
N LEU A 86 1.86 -3.59 -13.57
CA LEU A 86 2.27 -2.24 -13.19
C LEU A 86 1.09 -1.30 -13.06
N LEU A 87 1.03 -0.59 -11.92
CA LEU A 87 0.10 0.49 -11.68
C LEU A 87 0.85 1.64 -11.03
N VAL A 88 0.79 2.83 -11.64
CA VAL A 88 1.40 4.05 -11.11
C VAL A 88 0.34 5.13 -10.99
N PHE A 89 0.15 5.64 -9.79
CA PHE A 89 -0.81 6.71 -9.56
C PHE A 89 -0.37 7.67 -8.46
N GLN A 90 -0.91 8.88 -8.52
CA GLN A 90 -0.68 9.94 -7.54
C GLN A 90 -1.69 9.83 -6.40
N TRP A 91 -1.20 9.98 -5.17
CA TRP A 91 -2.00 10.09 -3.96
C TRP A 91 -1.68 11.43 -3.30
N GLY A 92 -2.50 12.45 -3.59
CA GLY A 92 -2.18 13.82 -3.19
C GLY A 92 -0.86 14.27 -3.82
N ALA A 93 0.09 14.68 -2.98
CA ALA A 93 1.43 15.06 -3.42
C ALA A 93 2.39 13.86 -3.60
N ASP A 94 1.99 12.68 -3.16
CA ASP A 94 2.83 11.48 -3.18
C ASP A 94 2.59 10.65 -4.43
N MET A 95 3.57 9.79 -4.76
CA MET A 95 3.47 8.86 -5.89
C MET A 95 3.52 7.43 -5.38
N LEU A 96 2.57 6.61 -5.84
CA LEU A 96 2.52 5.18 -5.54
C LEU A 96 2.77 4.36 -6.81
N ARG A 97 3.62 3.36 -6.70
CA ARG A 97 3.93 2.43 -7.78
C ARG A 97 3.81 1.00 -7.28
N TRP A 98 2.89 0.24 -7.88
CA TRP A 98 2.71 -1.18 -7.62
C TRP A 98 3.33 -1.99 -8.76
N GLU A 99 4.24 -2.88 -8.41
CA GLU A 99 4.89 -3.79 -9.35
C GLU A 99 4.57 -5.23 -8.97
N LEU A 100 4.12 -6.03 -9.93
CA LEU A 100 3.75 -7.44 -9.72
C LEU A 100 4.59 -8.32 -10.64
N GLN A 101 5.34 -9.24 -10.02
CA GLN A 101 6.15 -10.23 -10.73
C GLN A 101 5.58 -11.62 -10.49
N ALA A 102 5.27 -12.33 -11.56
CA ALA A 102 4.81 -13.72 -11.49
C ALA A 102 6.00 -14.66 -11.37
N VAL A 103 5.97 -15.53 -10.36
CA VAL A 103 6.98 -16.57 -10.16
C VAL A 103 6.26 -17.85 -9.77
N SER A 104 6.18 -18.83 -10.70
CA SER A 104 5.61 -20.16 -10.44
C SER A 104 4.21 -20.12 -9.79
N GLY A 105 3.32 -19.26 -10.31
CA GLY A 105 1.94 -19.15 -9.82
C GLY A 105 1.73 -18.30 -8.58
N ILE A 106 2.80 -17.74 -8.02
CA ILE A 106 2.75 -16.78 -6.94
C ILE A 106 3.14 -15.38 -7.43
N THR A 107 2.87 -14.36 -6.63
CA THR A 107 3.18 -12.97 -6.95
C THR A 107 4.21 -12.41 -5.98
N ILE A 108 5.26 -11.81 -6.50
CA ILE A 108 6.12 -10.92 -5.74
C ILE A 108 5.59 -9.50 -5.97
N LEU A 109 5.04 -8.91 -4.92
CA LEU A 109 4.46 -7.58 -4.93
C LEU A 109 5.45 -6.58 -4.34
N THR A 110 5.72 -5.49 -5.07
CA THR A 110 6.55 -4.38 -4.59
C THR A 110 5.74 -3.10 -4.65
N LEU A 111 5.66 -2.41 -3.51
CA LEU A 111 5.14 -1.05 -3.42
C LEU A 111 6.31 -0.09 -3.32
N ARG A 112 6.30 0.95 -4.17
CA ARG A 112 7.20 2.09 -4.07
C ARG A 112 6.37 3.34 -3.78
N HIS A 113 6.59 3.94 -2.61
CA HIS A 113 5.91 5.15 -2.16
C HIS A 113 6.92 6.28 -2.10
N ARG A 114 6.77 7.28 -2.99
CA ARG A 114 7.60 8.49 -3.02
C ARG A 114 6.90 9.61 -2.29
N PHE A 115 7.65 10.28 -1.43
CA PHE A 115 7.16 11.37 -0.58
C PHE A 115 8.31 12.34 -0.26
N THR A 116 8.02 13.49 0.34
CA THR A 116 9.03 14.54 0.55
C THR A 116 9.56 14.60 1.98
N ASP A 117 8.73 14.39 2.99
CA ASP A 117 9.11 14.55 4.39
C ASP A 117 9.54 13.21 5.02
N ARG A 118 10.85 13.05 5.23
CA ARG A 118 11.43 11.84 5.82
C ARG A 118 10.78 11.44 7.15
N ARG A 119 10.30 12.41 7.92
CA ARG A 119 9.68 12.16 9.22
C ARG A 119 8.41 11.30 9.13
N MET A 120 7.79 11.28 7.94
CA MET A 120 6.60 10.46 7.69
C MET A 120 6.92 8.99 7.42
N ALA A 121 8.18 8.63 7.19
CA ALA A 121 8.56 7.28 6.79
C ALA A 121 8.09 6.19 7.77
N PRO A 122 8.29 6.30 9.10
CA PRO A 122 7.80 5.26 10.01
C PRO A 122 6.28 5.12 10.01
N SER A 123 5.56 6.24 9.87
CA SER A 123 4.11 6.26 9.81
C SER A 123 3.60 5.54 8.54
N TYR A 124 4.18 5.87 7.40
CA TYR A 124 3.82 5.21 6.13
C TYR A 124 4.17 3.72 6.14
N ALA A 125 5.35 3.36 6.66
CA ALA A 125 5.77 1.97 6.75
C ALA A 125 4.82 1.15 7.64
N ALA A 126 4.47 1.66 8.81
CA ALA A 126 3.54 1.00 9.73
C ALA A 126 2.13 0.87 9.12
N GLY A 127 1.64 1.93 8.49
CA GLY A 127 0.34 1.93 7.83
C GLY A 127 0.28 0.92 6.67
N TRP A 128 1.26 0.93 5.78
CA TRP A 128 1.34 -0.03 4.68
C TRP A 128 1.52 -1.47 5.15
N HIS A 129 2.29 -1.67 6.23
CA HIS A 129 2.43 -3.01 6.82
C HIS A 129 1.06 -3.61 7.17
N LEU A 130 0.20 -2.84 7.83
CA LEU A 130 -1.16 -3.27 8.18
C LEU A 130 -2.04 -3.42 6.95
N CYS A 131 -1.97 -2.50 5.99
CA CYS A 131 -2.70 -2.60 4.74
C CYS A 131 -2.35 -3.88 3.97
N LEU A 132 -1.07 -4.22 3.91
CA LEU A 132 -0.60 -5.43 3.22
C LEU A 132 -1.01 -6.71 3.95
N GLN A 133 -1.11 -6.70 5.27
CA GLN A 133 -1.75 -7.79 6.02
C GLN A 133 -3.22 -7.95 5.64
N GLY A 134 -3.94 -6.84 5.55
CA GLY A 134 -5.33 -6.83 5.09
C GLY A 134 -5.50 -7.35 3.68
N LEU A 135 -4.62 -6.96 2.76
CA LEU A 135 -4.59 -7.46 1.39
C LEU A 135 -4.41 -8.97 1.35
N SER A 136 -3.42 -9.48 2.08
CA SER A 136 -3.14 -10.92 2.13
C SER A 136 -4.35 -11.70 2.65
N GLY A 137 -4.98 -11.25 3.73
CA GLY A 137 -6.17 -11.88 4.27
C GLY A 137 -7.36 -11.84 3.32
N THR A 138 -7.55 -10.71 2.64
CA THR A 138 -8.61 -10.56 1.62
C THR A 138 -8.41 -11.54 0.47
N LEU A 139 -7.18 -11.69 -0.01
CA LEU A 139 -6.85 -12.66 -1.06
C LEU A 139 -7.08 -14.10 -0.61
N ASP A 140 -6.86 -14.41 0.67
CA ASP A 140 -7.13 -15.72 1.26
C ASP A 140 -8.62 -15.98 1.51
N GLY A 141 -9.50 -15.04 1.17
CA GLY A 141 -10.94 -15.15 1.38
C GLY A 141 -11.36 -14.95 2.82
N ILE A 142 -10.51 -14.35 3.65
CA ILE A 142 -10.80 -14.06 5.06
C ILE A 142 -11.50 -12.70 5.16
N ALA A 143 -12.57 -12.62 5.93
CA ALA A 143 -13.21 -11.34 6.24
C ALA A 143 -12.32 -10.56 7.20
N MET A 144 -11.53 -9.63 6.67
CA MET A 144 -10.57 -8.85 7.44
C MET A 144 -11.27 -7.65 8.11
N PRO A 145 -10.92 -7.35 9.38
CA PRO A 145 -11.35 -6.09 10.00
C PRO A 145 -10.62 -4.90 9.36
N SER A 146 -11.17 -3.70 9.53
CA SER A 146 -10.44 -2.49 9.15
C SER A 146 -9.24 -2.30 10.06
N MET A 147 -8.02 -2.26 9.47
CA MET A 147 -6.76 -2.05 10.19
C MET A 147 -6.14 -0.70 9.84
N VAL A 148 -6.93 0.21 9.27
CA VAL A 148 -6.46 1.52 8.81
C VAL A 148 -7.03 2.66 9.65
N GLY A 149 -6.40 3.83 9.57
CA GLY A 149 -6.83 5.02 10.26
C GLY A 149 -6.85 4.87 11.77
N SER A 150 -7.92 5.27 12.45
CA SER A 150 -8.03 5.17 13.90
C SER A 150 -8.05 3.73 14.41
N GLN A 151 -8.41 2.76 13.58
CA GLN A 151 -8.42 1.34 13.93
C GLN A 151 -7.04 0.71 13.95
N ALA A 152 -6.06 1.32 13.29
CA ALA A 152 -4.70 0.80 13.20
C ALA A 152 -4.05 0.57 14.58
N VAL A 153 -4.38 1.41 15.55
CA VAL A 153 -3.87 1.28 16.94
C VAL A 153 -4.24 -0.06 17.56
N ASN A 154 -5.39 -0.64 17.21
CA ASN A 154 -5.86 -1.92 17.74
C ASN A 154 -5.09 -3.11 17.15
N TYR A 155 -4.30 -2.90 16.10
CA TYR A 155 -3.57 -3.95 15.39
C TYR A 155 -2.05 -3.77 15.41
N GLY A 156 -1.54 -3.05 16.42
CA GLY A 156 -0.11 -2.93 16.66
C GLY A 156 0.57 -1.79 15.91
N TYR A 157 -0.15 -0.78 15.47
CA TYR A 157 0.42 0.37 14.74
C TYR A 157 1.56 1.05 15.53
N LYS A 158 1.37 1.29 16.83
CA LYS A 158 2.36 1.98 17.66
C LYS A 158 3.66 1.20 17.78
N GLU A 159 3.57 -0.12 17.93
CA GLU A 159 4.71 -1.01 18.00
C GLU A 159 5.45 -1.06 16.67
N LEU A 160 4.72 -1.17 15.57
CA LEU A 160 5.27 -1.14 14.21
C LEU A 160 5.95 0.21 13.93
N TYR A 161 5.33 1.31 14.31
CA TYR A 161 5.91 2.64 14.15
C TYR A 161 7.28 2.71 14.82
N LYS A 162 7.38 2.27 16.09
CA LYS A 162 8.65 2.27 16.84
C LYS A 162 9.70 1.38 16.20
N GLN A 163 9.31 0.20 15.70
CA GLN A 163 10.22 -0.72 15.02
C GLN A 163 10.78 -0.10 13.74
N TYR A 164 9.94 0.50 12.92
CA TYR A 164 10.38 1.15 11.69
C TYR A 164 11.19 2.42 11.95
N GLU A 165 10.81 3.21 12.95
CA GLU A 165 11.58 4.38 13.37
C GLU A 165 13.01 3.97 13.75
N ALA A 166 13.15 2.93 14.58
CA ALA A 166 14.48 2.43 15.01
C ALA A 166 15.27 1.87 13.82
N GLU A 167 14.61 1.20 12.88
CA GLU A 167 15.26 0.65 11.69
C GLU A 167 15.74 1.75 10.74
N PHE A 168 14.92 2.76 10.51
CA PHE A 168 15.28 3.88 9.62
C PHE A 168 16.32 4.81 10.22
N ASP A 169 16.43 4.90 11.54
CA ASP A 169 17.48 5.67 12.21
C ASP A 169 18.89 5.11 11.97
N LYS A 170 18.99 3.84 11.52
CA LYS A 170 20.26 3.22 11.13
C LYS A 170 20.67 3.55 9.69
N THR A 171 19.81 4.24 8.95
CA THR A 171 20.04 4.62 7.54
C THR A 171 20.57 6.09 7.46
#